data_161f8ed08b0b8507475fedbebf1bd5ae
#
_entry.id   161f8ed08b0b8507475fedbebf1bd5ae
#
_cell.length_a   1.000
_cell.length_b   1.000
_cell.length_c   1.000
_cell.angle_alpha   90.00
_cell.angle_beta   90.00
_cell.angle_gamma   90.00
#
_symmetry.space_group_name_H-M   'P 1'
#
loop_
_entity.id
_entity.type
_entity.pdbx_description
1 polymer ?
#
loop_
_entity_poly.entity_id
_entity_poly.type
_entity_poly.pdbx_seq_one_letter_code
_entity_poly.pdbx_strand_id
1 'polypeptide(L)'
;MKPVLGIFVSIFVASACSAGNAIAQLRQKPPQKVQVQQQIVVPPNETADQLLERGNAYVRLENLEGAIVMFRAAIKKNPELTAAYYNLGLAYAQANNLKDAIHAFQRASRLDPKFAIAFSNLGAAQLQSGDPTKAIPNLQRAIRLDPKLSVAYYNLGLAYKEKKDVNNAIASLTQALKLMPQSPETIYNLGLLFQTQGDLPKAMSHYAQALKLNPQYAEAHYNLGAALLIQGKTEDAITRLQNASQLRKDYAEAFYTLGVAQVRAGKKQEAIQSFIQAQAYFNQQKNTQWAQQSDRQIQKLRNG
;
A
#
# COMPACT_ATOMS: atom_id res chain seq x y z
N MET A 1 -2.20 -22.19 -42.97
CA MET A 1 -1.53 -21.22 -42.09
C MET A 1 -2.58 -20.22 -41.65
N LYS A 2 -3.13 -20.38 -40.43
CA LYS A 2 -4.06 -19.43 -39.80
C LYS A 2 -3.26 -18.46 -38.94
N PRO A 3 -3.51 -17.15 -38.96
CA PRO A 3 -2.78 -16.22 -38.11
C PRO A 3 -3.17 -16.44 -36.66
N VAL A 4 -2.17 -16.68 -35.83
CA VAL A 4 -2.28 -16.71 -34.38
C VAL A 4 -2.63 -15.29 -33.95
N LEU A 5 -3.85 -15.10 -33.49
CA LEU A 5 -4.34 -13.84 -32.93
C LEU A 5 -3.57 -13.61 -31.63
N GLY A 6 -2.57 -12.73 -31.69
CA GLY A 6 -1.82 -12.27 -30.52
C GLY A 6 -2.77 -11.49 -29.61
N ILE A 7 -3.27 -12.17 -28.60
CA ILE A 7 -3.96 -11.50 -27.49
C ILE A 7 -2.85 -10.83 -26.67
N PHE A 8 -2.60 -9.54 -26.94
CA PHE A 8 -1.90 -8.68 -26.02
C PHE A 8 -2.74 -8.60 -24.73
N VAL A 9 -2.43 -9.45 -23.79
CA VAL A 9 -2.83 -9.25 -22.40
C VAL A 9 -2.02 -8.05 -21.93
N SER A 10 -2.57 -6.86 -22.09
CA SER A 10 -2.08 -5.69 -21.37
C SER A 10 -2.23 -6.01 -19.90
N ILE A 11 -1.15 -6.46 -19.29
CA ILE A 11 -1.08 -6.69 -17.87
C ILE A 11 -1.26 -5.32 -17.23
N PHE A 12 -2.45 -5.08 -16.69
CA PHE A 12 -2.68 -3.99 -15.78
C PHE A 12 -1.73 -4.20 -14.61
N VAL A 13 -0.61 -3.49 -14.62
CA VAL A 13 0.06 -3.15 -13.38
C VAL A 13 -0.93 -2.25 -12.67
N ALA A 14 -1.75 -2.85 -11.81
CA ALA A 14 -2.53 -2.07 -10.88
C ALA A 14 -1.50 -1.23 -10.11
N SER A 15 -1.38 0.04 -10.49
CA SER A 15 -0.76 1.07 -9.69
C SER A 15 -1.69 1.28 -8.50
N ALA A 16 -1.87 0.20 -7.73
CA ALA A 16 -2.43 0.29 -6.42
C ALA A 16 -1.36 1.00 -5.59
N CYS A 17 -1.58 2.27 -5.38
CA CYS A 17 -0.95 3.09 -4.36
C CYS A 17 -1.04 2.39 -2.99
N SER A 18 -0.21 1.38 -2.77
CA SER A 18 -0.05 0.71 -1.48
C SER A 18 1.22 1.18 -0.78
N ALA A 19 1.52 2.50 -0.90
CA ALA A 19 2.49 3.15 -0.02
C ALA A 19 1.99 3.19 1.45
N GLY A 20 0.81 2.62 1.71
CA GLY A 20 0.11 2.72 2.99
C GLY A 20 0.34 1.62 4.01
N ASN A 21 1.05 0.53 3.70
CA ASN A 21 0.92 -0.65 4.58
C ASN A 21 1.74 -0.63 5.87
N ALA A 22 2.73 0.20 6.05
CA ALA A 22 3.30 0.41 7.41
C ALA A 22 2.40 1.32 8.29
N ILE A 23 1.56 2.16 7.65
CA ILE A 23 0.53 2.98 8.32
C ILE A 23 -0.87 2.38 8.10
N ALA A 24 -1.08 1.55 7.08
CA ALA A 24 -2.39 1.01 6.68
C ALA A 24 -2.89 -0.17 7.53
N GLN A 25 -2.07 -0.81 8.35
CA GLN A 25 -2.57 -1.78 9.34
C GLN A 25 -3.47 -1.15 10.41
N LEU A 26 -3.57 0.18 10.45
CA LEU A 26 -4.48 0.92 11.34
C LEU A 26 -5.84 1.25 10.69
N ARG A 27 -6.09 0.83 9.44
CA ARG A 27 -7.27 1.29 8.66
C ARG A 27 -8.47 0.35 8.61
N GLN A 28 -8.64 -0.60 9.51
CA GLN A 28 -9.85 -1.45 9.47
C GLN A 28 -10.75 -1.28 10.69
N LYS A 29 -11.33 -0.08 10.86
CA LYS A 29 -12.67 0.07 11.47
C LYS A 29 -13.31 1.36 10.96
N PRO A 30 -14.59 1.31 10.49
CA PRO A 30 -15.33 2.55 10.25
C PRO A 30 -15.53 3.27 11.59
N PRO A 31 -15.50 4.62 11.61
CA PRO A 31 -15.69 5.36 12.85
C PRO A 31 -17.10 5.09 13.39
N GLN A 32 -17.20 4.43 14.53
CA GLN A 32 -18.41 4.47 15.31
C GLN A 32 -18.60 5.92 15.80
N LYS A 33 -19.62 6.58 15.28
CA LYS A 33 -20.08 7.88 15.76
C LYS A 33 -20.60 7.70 17.19
N VAL A 34 -19.74 7.89 18.16
CA VAL A 34 -20.19 8.29 19.51
C VAL A 34 -20.05 9.80 19.57
N GLN A 35 -21.15 10.48 19.32
CA GLN A 35 -21.26 11.92 19.58
C GLN A 35 -21.40 12.14 21.06
N VAL A 36 -20.33 12.48 21.74
CA VAL A 36 -20.29 13.50 22.76
C VAL A 36 -19.06 14.34 22.42
N GLN A 37 -19.26 15.50 21.81
CA GLN A 37 -18.23 16.53 21.72
C GLN A 37 -17.96 17.01 23.16
N GLN A 38 -17.20 16.25 23.94
CA GLN A 38 -16.55 16.79 25.10
C GLN A 38 -15.54 17.81 24.59
N GLN A 39 -15.81 19.07 24.91
CA GLN A 39 -14.90 20.17 24.59
C GLN A 39 -13.51 19.80 25.16
N ILE A 40 -12.53 19.58 24.29
CA ILE A 40 -11.18 19.19 24.71
C ILE A 40 -10.56 20.40 25.38
N VAL A 41 -10.51 20.37 26.69
CA VAL A 41 -9.98 21.47 27.52
C VAL A 41 -8.49 21.21 27.76
N VAL A 42 -7.67 22.20 27.40
CA VAL A 42 -6.25 22.19 27.76
C VAL A 42 -6.09 22.69 29.20
N PRO A 43 -5.58 21.88 30.14
CA PRO A 43 -5.37 22.32 31.52
C PRO A 43 -4.34 23.46 31.58
N PRO A 44 -4.69 24.61 32.21
CA PRO A 44 -3.85 25.80 32.12
C PRO A 44 -2.50 25.67 32.86
N ASN A 45 -2.48 24.86 33.91
CA ASN A 45 -1.33 24.73 34.82
C ASN A 45 -0.39 23.53 34.48
N GLU A 46 -0.72 22.75 33.45
CA GLU A 46 0.11 21.63 33.07
C GLU A 46 1.41 22.09 32.36
N THR A 47 2.51 21.38 32.63
CA THR A 47 3.78 21.54 31.94
C THR A 47 3.74 20.98 30.52
N ALA A 48 4.73 21.27 29.67
CA ALA A 48 4.84 20.72 28.34
C ALA A 48 4.89 19.18 28.35
N ASP A 49 5.61 18.59 29.30
CA ASP A 49 5.73 17.14 29.43
C ASP A 49 4.43 16.47 29.87
N GLN A 50 3.69 17.10 30.82
CA GLN A 50 2.37 16.61 31.23
C GLN A 50 1.36 16.66 30.06
N LEU A 51 1.37 17.74 29.28
CA LEU A 51 0.56 17.85 28.08
C LEU A 51 0.95 16.83 27.00
N LEU A 52 2.26 16.55 26.86
CA LEU A 52 2.75 15.48 25.96
C LEU A 52 2.19 14.11 26.41
N GLU A 53 2.28 13.78 27.70
CA GLU A 53 1.75 12.52 28.22
C GLU A 53 0.23 12.43 28.10
N ARG A 54 -0.48 13.53 28.27
CA ARG A 54 -1.93 13.58 28.04
C ARG A 54 -2.26 13.35 26.56
N GLY A 55 -1.47 13.92 25.64
CA GLY A 55 -1.58 13.66 24.21
C GLY A 55 -1.38 12.18 23.89
N ASN A 56 -0.36 11.54 24.47
CA ASN A 56 -0.12 10.12 24.35
C ASN A 56 -1.29 9.28 24.89
N ALA A 57 -1.92 9.72 25.98
CA ALA A 57 -3.13 9.08 26.52
C ALA A 57 -4.31 9.16 25.55
N TYR A 58 -4.52 10.30 24.91
CA TYR A 58 -5.53 10.43 23.86
C TYR A 58 -5.25 9.54 22.64
N VAL A 59 -3.99 9.36 22.24
CA VAL A 59 -3.62 8.40 21.15
C VAL A 59 -4.02 6.97 21.57
N ARG A 60 -3.75 6.54 22.80
CA ARG A 60 -4.17 5.22 23.29
C ARG A 60 -5.69 5.01 23.28
N LEU A 61 -6.45 6.09 23.43
CA LEU A 61 -7.92 6.10 23.35
C LEU A 61 -8.45 6.29 21.92
N GLU A 62 -7.59 6.24 20.92
CA GLU A 62 -7.90 6.48 19.49
C GLU A 62 -8.54 7.87 19.24
N ASN A 63 -8.40 8.79 20.16
CA ASN A 63 -8.88 10.17 20.04
C ASN A 63 -7.79 11.09 19.47
N LEU A 64 -7.67 11.06 18.14
CA LEU A 64 -6.63 11.84 17.46
C LEU A 64 -6.82 13.36 17.60
N GLU A 65 -8.05 13.83 17.67
CA GLU A 65 -8.34 15.25 17.85
C GLU A 65 -7.81 15.74 19.21
N GLY A 66 -8.12 15.02 20.30
CA GLY A 66 -7.59 15.29 21.62
C GLY A 66 -6.07 15.25 21.67
N ALA A 67 -5.47 14.26 21.04
CA ALA A 67 -4.02 14.13 20.96
C ALA A 67 -3.37 15.35 20.26
N ILE A 68 -3.90 15.76 19.12
CA ILE A 68 -3.42 16.93 18.36
C ILE A 68 -3.49 18.20 19.21
N VAL A 69 -4.62 18.42 19.90
CA VAL A 69 -4.80 19.59 20.78
C VAL A 69 -3.75 19.60 21.89
N MET A 70 -3.52 18.47 22.57
CA MET A 70 -2.54 18.37 23.65
C MET A 70 -1.10 18.53 23.16
N PHE A 71 -0.71 17.90 22.04
CA PHE A 71 0.62 18.06 21.47
C PHE A 71 0.88 19.51 21.04
N ARG A 72 -0.11 20.19 20.44
CA ARG A 72 0.03 21.62 20.11
C ARG A 72 0.17 22.49 21.37
N ALA A 73 -0.55 22.17 22.43
CA ALA A 73 -0.44 22.86 23.70
C ALA A 73 0.94 22.62 24.35
N ALA A 74 1.48 21.40 24.30
CA ALA A 74 2.82 21.07 24.74
C ALA A 74 3.87 21.90 23.99
N ILE A 75 3.77 21.96 22.65
CA ILE A 75 4.64 22.77 21.79
C ILE A 75 4.55 24.26 22.13
N LYS A 76 3.35 24.78 22.42
CA LYS A 76 3.17 26.18 22.85
C LYS A 76 3.89 26.48 24.17
N LYS A 77 3.93 25.52 25.10
CA LYS A 77 4.66 25.63 26.38
C LYS A 77 6.17 25.47 26.22
N ASN A 78 6.59 24.52 25.38
CA ASN A 78 8.00 24.27 25.06
C ASN A 78 8.19 24.06 23.55
N PRO A 79 8.58 25.10 22.78
CA PRO A 79 8.77 25.03 21.33
C PRO A 79 9.97 24.17 20.88
N GLU A 80 10.82 23.71 21.82
CA GLU A 80 11.95 22.83 21.54
C GLU A 80 11.71 21.36 21.89
N LEU A 81 10.48 21.04 22.34
CA LEU A 81 10.12 19.67 22.71
C LEU A 81 9.96 18.77 21.47
N THR A 82 11.08 18.19 21.04
CA THR A 82 11.16 17.32 19.84
C THR A 82 10.10 16.22 19.83
N ALA A 83 9.88 15.56 20.99
CA ALA A 83 8.91 14.49 21.13
C ALA A 83 7.46 14.95 20.83
N ALA A 84 7.10 16.18 21.20
CA ALA A 84 5.76 16.72 20.93
C ALA A 84 5.54 16.95 19.42
N TYR A 85 6.54 17.45 18.70
CA TYR A 85 6.46 17.58 17.23
C TYR A 85 6.40 16.21 16.56
N TYR A 86 7.20 15.26 16.99
CA TYR A 86 7.19 13.91 16.44
C TYR A 86 5.84 13.23 16.63
N ASN A 87 5.28 13.26 17.85
CA ASN A 87 3.98 12.66 18.15
C ASN A 87 2.82 13.38 17.45
N LEU A 88 2.91 14.74 17.32
CA LEU A 88 1.98 15.51 16.51
C LEU A 88 2.01 15.07 15.04
N GLY A 89 3.21 14.84 14.49
CA GLY A 89 3.39 14.31 13.13
C GLY A 89 2.73 12.93 12.95
N LEU A 90 2.89 12.04 13.93
CA LEU A 90 2.22 10.72 13.92
C LEU A 90 0.70 10.85 13.96
N ALA A 91 0.16 11.71 14.85
CA ALA A 91 -1.27 11.94 14.95
C ALA A 91 -1.86 12.51 13.66
N TYR A 92 -1.18 13.48 13.03
CA TYR A 92 -1.59 14.02 11.73
C TYR A 92 -1.52 12.97 10.61
N ALA A 93 -0.46 12.15 10.55
CA ALA A 93 -0.33 11.10 9.56
C ALA A 93 -1.46 10.06 9.69
N GLN A 94 -1.78 9.67 10.92
CA GLN A 94 -2.90 8.77 11.22
C GLN A 94 -4.26 9.38 10.85
N ALA A 95 -4.43 10.70 11.03
CA ALA A 95 -5.61 11.45 10.58
C ALA A 95 -5.62 11.69 9.05
N ASN A 96 -4.65 11.18 8.31
CA ASN A 96 -4.44 11.41 6.87
C ASN A 96 -4.20 12.89 6.50
N ASN A 97 -3.80 13.71 7.46
CA ASN A 97 -3.40 15.10 7.22
C ASN A 97 -1.89 15.15 6.94
N LEU A 98 -1.51 14.70 5.75
CA LEU A 98 -0.11 14.54 5.35
C LEU A 98 0.67 15.85 5.33
N LYS A 99 0.02 16.96 4.98
CA LYS A 99 0.66 18.28 4.97
C LYS A 99 1.18 18.67 6.34
N ASP A 100 0.33 18.60 7.35
CA ASP A 100 0.71 18.98 8.71
C ASP A 100 1.64 17.94 9.36
N ALA A 101 1.48 16.64 9.00
CA ALA A 101 2.42 15.59 9.41
C ALA A 101 3.85 15.89 8.92
N ILE A 102 4.02 16.24 7.65
CA ILE A 102 5.32 16.62 7.06
C ILE A 102 5.93 17.80 7.81
N HIS A 103 5.15 18.86 8.09
CA HIS A 103 5.65 20.02 8.85
C HIS A 103 6.09 19.64 10.27
N ALA A 104 5.31 18.81 10.95
CA ALA A 104 5.64 18.38 12.30
C ALA A 104 6.91 17.50 12.32
N PHE A 105 7.04 16.52 11.41
CA PHE A 105 8.25 15.71 11.31
C PHE A 105 9.48 16.52 10.89
N GLN A 106 9.34 17.54 10.02
CA GLN A 106 10.41 18.45 9.67
C GLN A 106 10.91 19.23 10.90
N ARG A 107 9.99 19.69 11.76
CA ARG A 107 10.41 20.38 13.01
C ARG A 107 11.11 19.42 13.95
N ALA A 108 10.58 18.21 14.14
CA ALA A 108 11.24 17.19 14.97
C ALA A 108 12.65 16.87 14.48
N SER A 109 12.84 16.67 13.17
CA SER A 109 14.15 16.36 12.58
C SER A 109 15.13 17.54 12.58
N ARG A 110 14.64 18.78 12.65
CA ARG A 110 15.50 19.98 12.83
C ARG A 110 15.93 20.16 14.28
N LEU A 111 15.04 19.88 15.23
CA LEU A 111 15.35 19.98 16.66
C LEU A 111 16.32 18.86 17.10
N ASP A 112 16.14 17.65 16.56
CA ASP A 112 17.09 16.55 16.75
C ASP A 112 17.57 15.99 15.39
N PRO A 113 18.72 16.47 14.89
CA PRO A 113 19.31 16.00 13.63
C PRO A 113 19.83 14.56 13.65
N LYS A 114 19.78 13.89 14.81
CA LYS A 114 20.15 12.47 14.98
C LYS A 114 18.92 11.55 15.11
N PHE A 115 17.72 12.09 15.09
CA PHE A 115 16.49 11.33 15.28
C PHE A 115 16.11 10.57 13.99
N ALA A 116 16.74 9.42 13.78
CA ALA A 116 16.59 8.60 12.56
C ALA A 116 15.12 8.32 12.18
N ILE A 117 14.30 7.97 13.17
CA ILE A 117 12.89 7.61 12.93
C ILE A 117 12.06 8.83 12.49
N ALA A 118 12.40 10.06 12.92
CA ALA A 118 11.73 11.27 12.46
C ALA A 118 11.99 11.52 10.97
N PHE A 119 13.24 11.32 10.50
CA PHE A 119 13.58 11.38 9.08
C PHE A 119 12.88 10.27 8.28
N SER A 120 12.79 9.07 8.82
CA SER A 120 12.07 7.96 8.18
C SER A 120 10.58 8.28 8.00
N ASN A 121 9.91 8.78 9.05
CA ASN A 121 8.49 9.14 8.98
C ASN A 121 8.24 10.38 8.13
N LEU A 122 9.18 11.34 8.10
CA LEU A 122 9.12 12.46 7.16
C LEU A 122 9.15 11.96 5.72
N GLY A 123 10.10 11.07 5.39
CA GLY A 123 10.19 10.49 4.06
C GLY A 123 8.96 9.67 3.69
N ALA A 124 8.43 8.87 4.63
CA ALA A 124 7.19 8.10 4.43
C ALA A 124 5.98 9.02 4.16
N ALA A 125 5.81 10.10 4.91
CA ALA A 125 4.73 11.07 4.72
C ALA A 125 4.85 11.80 3.37
N GLN A 126 6.09 12.17 2.97
CA GLN A 126 6.36 12.77 1.67
C GLN A 126 6.05 11.81 0.51
N LEU A 127 6.43 10.54 0.63
CA LEU A 127 6.10 9.51 -0.35
C LEU A 127 4.59 9.32 -0.47
N GLN A 128 3.89 9.23 0.65
CA GLN A 128 2.43 9.09 0.68
C GLN A 128 1.72 10.33 0.11
N SER A 129 2.33 11.51 0.20
CA SER A 129 1.81 12.74 -0.44
C SER A 129 2.13 12.85 -1.93
N GLY A 130 2.80 11.83 -2.52
CA GLY A 130 3.16 11.78 -3.94
C GLY A 130 4.48 12.50 -4.28
N ASP A 131 5.35 12.76 -3.30
CA ASP A 131 6.64 13.42 -3.55
C ASP A 131 7.83 12.51 -3.21
N PRO A 132 8.09 11.48 -4.05
CA PRO A 132 9.23 10.58 -3.85
C PRO A 132 10.57 11.31 -3.94
N THR A 133 10.62 12.44 -4.64
CA THR A 133 11.86 13.22 -4.81
C THR A 133 12.33 13.84 -3.49
N LYS A 134 11.38 14.32 -2.66
CA LYS A 134 11.71 14.80 -1.31
C LYS A 134 11.87 13.65 -0.30
N ALA A 135 11.16 12.55 -0.49
CA ALA A 135 11.23 11.39 0.40
C ALA A 135 12.62 10.74 0.42
N ILE A 136 13.22 10.51 -0.75
CA ILE A 136 14.49 9.79 -0.90
C ILE A 136 15.62 10.36 0.01
N PRO A 137 15.97 11.65 0.00
CA PRO A 137 17.07 12.15 0.82
C PRO A 137 16.81 12.02 2.32
N ASN A 138 15.56 12.13 2.77
CA ASN A 138 15.21 11.94 4.18
C ASN A 138 15.31 10.47 4.59
N LEU A 139 14.85 9.53 3.76
CA LEU A 139 14.98 8.10 4.00
C LEU A 139 16.46 7.66 4.01
N GLN A 140 17.28 8.19 3.09
CA GLN A 140 18.73 7.97 3.11
C GLN A 140 19.39 8.55 4.36
N ARG A 141 18.93 9.69 4.85
CA ARG A 141 19.42 10.26 6.13
C ARG A 141 19.06 9.37 7.30
N ALA A 142 17.81 8.86 7.34
CA ALA A 142 17.37 7.90 8.37
C ALA A 142 18.26 6.66 8.40
N ILE A 143 18.55 6.08 7.23
CA ILE A 143 19.42 4.90 7.07
C ILE A 143 20.87 5.18 7.52
N ARG A 144 21.42 6.35 7.21
CA ARG A 144 22.76 6.72 7.69
C ARG A 144 22.81 6.86 9.21
N LEU A 145 21.74 7.31 9.83
CA LEU A 145 21.63 7.46 11.30
C LEU A 145 21.37 6.12 11.98
N ASP A 146 20.52 5.28 11.41
CA ASP A 146 20.23 3.92 11.88
C ASP A 146 20.19 2.94 10.71
N PRO A 147 21.29 2.23 10.42
CA PRO A 147 21.38 1.24 9.37
C PRO A 147 20.52 -0.02 9.60
N LYS A 148 19.93 -0.18 10.78
CA LYS A 148 19.04 -1.31 11.12
C LYS A 148 17.55 -0.98 10.96
N LEU A 149 17.22 0.23 10.58
CA LEU A 149 15.84 0.70 10.44
C LEU A 149 15.22 0.13 9.14
N SER A 150 14.67 -1.08 9.22
CA SER A 150 14.11 -1.81 8.07
C SER A 150 13.01 -1.02 7.34
N VAL A 151 12.18 -0.28 8.10
CA VAL A 151 11.10 0.53 7.53
C VAL A 151 11.62 1.68 6.64
N ALA A 152 12.79 2.22 6.94
CA ALA A 152 13.40 3.26 6.10
C ALA A 152 13.86 2.69 4.75
N TYR A 153 14.46 1.49 4.74
CA TYR A 153 14.80 0.80 3.50
C TYR A 153 13.55 0.40 2.69
N TYR A 154 12.50 -0.06 3.35
CA TYR A 154 11.24 -0.39 2.69
C TYR A 154 10.65 0.84 1.98
N ASN A 155 10.51 1.96 2.70
CA ASN A 155 9.99 3.20 2.13
C ASN A 155 10.92 3.78 1.04
N LEU A 156 12.24 3.64 1.18
CA LEU A 156 13.20 4.04 0.15
C LEU A 156 13.02 3.20 -1.12
N GLY A 157 12.81 1.89 -0.98
CA GLY A 157 12.49 1.00 -2.11
C GLY A 157 11.20 1.40 -2.82
N LEU A 158 10.16 1.76 -2.06
CA LEU A 158 8.90 2.27 -2.64
C LEU A 158 9.11 3.62 -3.34
N ALA A 159 9.91 4.53 -2.76
CA ALA A 159 10.20 5.82 -3.36
C ALA A 159 10.95 5.68 -4.70
N TYR A 160 11.92 4.76 -4.78
CA TYR A 160 12.59 4.43 -6.03
C TYR A 160 11.65 3.75 -7.04
N LYS A 161 10.74 2.89 -6.58
CA LYS A 161 9.71 2.28 -7.44
C LYS A 161 8.83 3.35 -8.10
N GLU A 162 8.36 4.34 -7.34
CA GLU A 162 7.59 5.48 -7.86
C GLU A 162 8.40 6.32 -8.87
N LYS A 163 9.71 6.44 -8.66
CA LYS A 163 10.64 7.08 -9.61
C LYS A 163 10.97 6.19 -10.81
N LYS A 164 10.46 4.96 -10.88
CA LYS A 164 10.78 3.95 -11.89
C LYS A 164 12.26 3.53 -11.90
N ASP A 165 12.97 3.78 -10.82
CA ASP A 165 14.34 3.32 -10.62
C ASP A 165 14.32 1.91 -10.03
N VAL A 166 14.12 0.93 -10.91
CA VAL A 166 13.89 -0.47 -10.54
C VAL A 166 15.09 -1.06 -9.80
N ASN A 167 16.30 -0.72 -10.19
CA ASN A 167 17.52 -1.29 -9.59
C ASN A 167 17.70 -0.83 -8.14
N ASN A 168 17.58 0.46 -7.86
CA ASN A 168 17.67 1.00 -6.51
C ASN A 168 16.48 0.57 -5.65
N ALA A 169 15.29 0.39 -6.24
CA ALA A 169 14.13 -0.16 -5.55
C ALA A 169 14.39 -1.61 -5.08
N ILE A 170 14.89 -2.49 -5.95
CA ILE A 170 15.24 -3.87 -5.60
C ILE A 170 16.32 -3.91 -4.52
N ALA A 171 17.38 -3.12 -4.66
CA ALA A 171 18.46 -3.07 -3.66
C ALA A 171 17.93 -2.66 -2.28
N SER A 172 17.09 -1.61 -2.22
CA SER A 172 16.52 -1.12 -0.97
C SER A 172 15.55 -2.14 -0.36
N LEU A 173 14.63 -2.72 -1.12
CA LEU A 173 13.69 -3.73 -0.60
C LEU A 173 14.41 -5.03 -0.20
N THR A 174 15.48 -5.41 -0.89
CA THR A 174 16.29 -6.57 -0.49
C THR A 174 16.94 -6.33 0.87
N GLN A 175 17.43 -5.11 1.11
CA GLN A 175 18.00 -4.76 2.41
C GLN A 175 16.92 -4.71 3.51
N ALA A 176 15.73 -4.17 3.19
CA ALA A 176 14.58 -4.22 4.11
C ALA A 176 14.22 -5.66 4.48
N LEU A 177 14.19 -6.57 3.49
CA LEU A 177 13.88 -7.98 3.71
C LEU A 177 14.96 -8.71 4.52
N LYS A 178 16.25 -8.36 4.37
CA LYS A 178 17.32 -8.92 5.23
C LYS A 178 17.12 -8.54 6.69
N LEU A 179 16.65 -7.33 6.95
CA LEU A 179 16.38 -6.85 8.31
C LEU A 179 15.06 -7.36 8.89
N MET A 180 14.07 -7.60 8.04
CA MET A 180 12.76 -8.14 8.40
C MET A 180 12.35 -9.25 7.40
N PRO A 181 12.81 -10.50 7.60
CA PRO A 181 12.62 -11.60 6.64
C PRO A 181 11.17 -12.05 6.44
N GLN A 182 10.29 -11.77 7.38
CA GLN A 182 8.89 -12.18 7.36
C GLN A 182 7.95 -11.02 7.01
N SER A 183 8.27 -10.25 5.98
CA SER A 183 7.41 -9.18 5.45
C SER A 183 6.81 -9.58 4.11
N PRO A 184 5.55 -10.06 4.07
CA PRO A 184 4.91 -10.43 2.80
C PRO A 184 4.78 -9.24 1.84
N GLU A 185 4.64 -8.01 2.36
CA GLU A 185 4.55 -6.79 1.56
C GLU A 185 5.89 -6.49 0.85
N THR A 186 7.00 -6.64 1.56
CA THR A 186 8.34 -6.44 0.97
C THR A 186 8.61 -7.47 -0.11
N ILE A 187 8.30 -8.73 0.16
CA ILE A 187 8.46 -9.83 -0.79
C ILE A 187 7.58 -9.62 -2.02
N TYR A 188 6.31 -9.24 -1.81
CA TYR A 188 5.38 -8.94 -2.90
C TYR A 188 5.89 -7.79 -3.79
N ASN A 189 6.38 -6.69 -3.18
CA ASN A 189 6.93 -5.56 -3.94
C ASN A 189 8.19 -5.95 -4.73
N LEU A 190 9.05 -6.83 -4.21
CA LEU A 190 10.15 -7.41 -4.98
C LEU A 190 9.63 -8.20 -6.19
N GLY A 191 8.56 -8.98 -6.01
CA GLY A 191 7.89 -9.68 -7.11
C GLY A 191 7.43 -8.72 -8.22
N LEU A 192 6.80 -7.60 -7.86
CA LEU A 192 6.38 -6.57 -8.82
C LEU A 192 7.57 -5.97 -9.58
N LEU A 193 8.69 -5.72 -8.90
CA LEU A 193 9.88 -5.16 -9.54
C LEU A 193 10.53 -6.16 -10.49
N PHE A 194 10.63 -7.45 -10.13
CA PHE A 194 11.11 -8.49 -11.05
C PHE A 194 10.18 -8.67 -12.25
N GLN A 195 8.88 -8.56 -12.06
CA GLN A 195 7.92 -8.55 -13.16
C GLN A 195 8.16 -7.34 -14.08
N THR A 196 8.44 -6.16 -13.54
CA THR A 196 8.77 -4.96 -14.32
C THR A 196 10.07 -5.12 -15.12
N GLN A 197 11.04 -5.90 -14.60
CA GLN A 197 12.27 -6.27 -15.33
C GLN A 197 12.06 -7.37 -16.37
N GLY A 198 10.86 -7.96 -16.44
CA GLY A 198 10.58 -9.10 -17.32
C GLY A 198 11.03 -10.46 -16.77
N ASP A 199 11.56 -10.51 -15.55
CA ASP A 199 11.96 -11.75 -14.88
C ASP A 199 10.74 -12.43 -14.21
N LEU A 200 9.87 -12.98 -15.07
CA LEU A 200 8.63 -13.61 -14.63
C LEU A 200 8.85 -14.78 -13.66
N PRO A 201 9.87 -15.65 -13.82
CA PRO A 201 10.15 -16.72 -12.86
C PRO A 201 10.45 -16.20 -11.46
N LYS A 202 11.29 -15.16 -11.31
CA LYS A 202 11.56 -14.56 -10.01
C LYS A 202 10.34 -13.88 -9.43
N ALA A 203 9.56 -13.15 -10.26
CA ALA A 203 8.32 -12.53 -9.82
C ALA A 203 7.36 -13.56 -9.21
N MET A 204 7.12 -14.68 -9.90
CA MET A 204 6.26 -15.75 -9.41
C MET A 204 6.76 -16.40 -8.12
N SER A 205 8.08 -16.60 -8.01
CA SER A 205 8.69 -17.11 -6.77
C SER A 205 8.41 -16.20 -5.59
N HIS A 206 8.56 -14.88 -5.77
CA HIS A 206 8.29 -13.89 -4.73
C HIS A 206 6.79 -13.82 -4.39
N TYR A 207 5.89 -13.86 -5.37
CA TYR A 207 4.44 -13.90 -5.08
C TYR A 207 4.07 -15.17 -4.29
N ALA A 208 4.60 -16.32 -4.67
CA ALA A 208 4.36 -17.57 -3.94
C ALA A 208 4.92 -17.52 -2.50
N GLN A 209 6.09 -16.90 -2.31
CA GLN A 209 6.66 -16.70 -0.97
C GLN A 209 5.82 -15.74 -0.13
N ALA A 210 5.34 -14.63 -0.69
CA ALA A 210 4.44 -13.71 -0.02
C ALA A 210 3.15 -14.42 0.43
N LEU A 211 2.58 -15.29 -0.42
CA LEU A 211 1.39 -16.10 -0.10
C LEU A 211 1.62 -17.17 0.96
N LYS A 212 2.85 -17.69 1.12
CA LYS A 212 3.17 -18.59 2.25
C LYS A 212 3.11 -17.86 3.59
N LEU A 213 3.48 -16.58 3.62
CA LEU A 213 3.44 -15.74 4.84
C LEU A 213 2.04 -15.15 5.08
N ASN A 214 1.37 -14.73 4.02
CA ASN A 214 0.02 -14.20 4.07
C ASN A 214 -0.88 -14.85 3.00
N PRO A 215 -1.56 -15.96 3.33
CA PRO A 215 -2.46 -16.64 2.40
C PRO A 215 -3.69 -15.81 1.96
N GLN A 216 -3.97 -14.71 2.64
CA GLN A 216 -5.09 -13.81 2.32
C GLN A 216 -4.68 -12.58 1.50
N TYR A 217 -3.50 -12.60 0.87
CA TYR A 217 -3.00 -11.49 0.08
C TYR A 217 -3.60 -11.54 -1.35
N ALA A 218 -4.75 -10.90 -1.54
CA ALA A 218 -5.51 -10.92 -2.79
C ALA A 218 -4.68 -10.49 -4.01
N GLU A 219 -3.87 -9.43 -3.89
CA GLU A 219 -3.03 -8.93 -4.97
C GLU A 219 -1.92 -9.92 -5.36
N ALA A 220 -1.36 -10.64 -4.40
CA ALA A 220 -0.35 -11.66 -4.68
C ALA A 220 -0.96 -12.88 -5.39
N HIS A 221 -2.19 -13.28 -5.02
CA HIS A 221 -2.95 -14.29 -5.76
C HIS A 221 -3.23 -13.85 -7.19
N TYR A 222 -3.69 -12.63 -7.39
CA TYR A 222 -3.97 -12.08 -8.71
C TYR A 222 -2.71 -12.08 -9.60
N ASN A 223 -1.61 -11.52 -9.12
CA ASN A 223 -0.38 -11.42 -9.91
C ASN A 223 0.24 -12.79 -10.20
N LEU A 224 0.21 -13.71 -9.24
CA LEU A 224 0.65 -15.09 -9.47
C LEU A 224 -0.25 -15.79 -10.49
N GLY A 225 -1.57 -15.62 -10.40
CA GLY A 225 -2.53 -16.18 -11.35
C GLY A 225 -2.33 -15.63 -12.76
N ALA A 226 -2.15 -14.32 -12.91
CA ALA A 226 -1.86 -13.69 -14.20
C ALA A 226 -0.53 -14.20 -14.80
N ALA A 227 0.51 -14.34 -13.98
CA ALA A 227 1.80 -14.89 -14.40
C ALA A 227 1.71 -16.35 -14.83
N LEU A 228 0.96 -17.18 -14.11
CA LEU A 228 0.68 -18.57 -14.48
C LEU A 228 -0.07 -18.67 -15.81
N LEU A 229 -1.03 -17.76 -16.04
CA LEU A 229 -1.77 -17.71 -17.30
C LEU A 229 -0.85 -17.39 -18.50
N ILE A 230 0.12 -16.50 -18.31
CA ILE A 230 1.15 -16.19 -19.32
C ILE A 230 2.00 -17.46 -19.63
N GLN A 231 2.33 -18.26 -18.61
CA GLN A 231 3.06 -19.51 -18.77
C GLN A 231 2.21 -20.67 -19.36
N GLY A 232 0.91 -20.45 -19.63
CA GLY A 232 0.01 -21.49 -20.11
C GLY A 232 -0.49 -22.47 -19.04
N LYS A 233 -0.17 -22.24 -17.76
CA LYS A 233 -0.65 -23.05 -16.62
C LYS A 233 -2.05 -22.62 -16.22
N THR A 234 -3.01 -22.93 -17.10
CA THR A 234 -4.36 -22.34 -17.06
C THR A 234 -5.15 -22.74 -15.81
N GLU A 235 -5.14 -24.00 -15.39
CA GLU A 235 -5.90 -24.45 -14.21
C GLU A 235 -5.32 -23.88 -12.91
N ASP A 236 -4.00 -23.83 -12.78
CA ASP A 236 -3.35 -23.18 -11.64
C ASP A 236 -3.68 -21.68 -11.58
N ALA A 237 -3.73 -21.03 -12.76
CA ALA A 237 -4.12 -19.61 -12.87
C ALA A 237 -5.56 -19.40 -12.40
N ILE A 238 -6.50 -20.24 -12.84
CA ILE A 238 -7.91 -20.18 -12.41
C ILE A 238 -7.99 -20.26 -10.88
N THR A 239 -7.32 -21.23 -10.27
CA THR A 239 -7.32 -21.39 -8.81
C THR A 239 -6.83 -20.13 -8.10
N ARG A 240 -5.73 -19.53 -8.56
CA ARG A 240 -5.19 -18.30 -7.93
C ARG A 240 -6.09 -17.10 -8.15
N LEU A 241 -6.69 -16.95 -9.32
CA LEU A 241 -7.59 -15.83 -9.65
C LEU A 241 -8.93 -15.95 -8.91
N GLN A 242 -9.43 -17.17 -8.70
CA GLN A 242 -10.59 -17.42 -7.83
C GLN A 242 -10.30 -16.98 -6.39
N ASN A 243 -9.15 -17.35 -5.82
CA ASN A 243 -8.75 -16.90 -4.50
C ASN A 243 -8.69 -15.36 -4.42
N ALA A 244 -8.10 -14.70 -5.42
CA ALA A 244 -8.03 -13.24 -5.47
C ALA A 244 -9.43 -12.59 -5.45
N SER A 245 -10.36 -13.11 -6.27
CA SER A 245 -11.73 -12.58 -6.37
C SER A 245 -12.60 -12.89 -5.14
N GLN A 246 -12.34 -14.00 -4.45
CA GLN A 246 -13.02 -14.33 -3.19
C GLN A 246 -12.54 -13.48 -2.03
N LEU A 247 -11.22 -13.22 -1.94
CA LEU A 247 -10.61 -12.41 -0.89
C LEU A 247 -10.97 -10.93 -1.01
N ARG A 248 -11.08 -10.42 -2.24
CA ARG A 248 -11.50 -9.05 -2.53
C ARG A 248 -12.62 -9.05 -3.57
N LYS A 249 -13.86 -8.95 -3.10
CA LYS A 249 -15.07 -9.11 -3.91
C LYS A 249 -15.23 -8.03 -5.00
N ASP A 250 -14.68 -6.85 -4.83
CA ASP A 250 -14.70 -5.74 -5.77
C ASP A 250 -13.47 -5.68 -6.71
N TYR A 251 -12.70 -6.78 -6.78
CA TYR A 251 -11.50 -6.86 -7.60
C TYR A 251 -11.83 -7.14 -9.07
N ALA A 252 -12.28 -6.10 -9.77
CA ALA A 252 -12.75 -6.19 -11.15
C ALA A 252 -11.73 -6.85 -12.10
N GLU A 253 -10.43 -6.52 -11.97
CA GLU A 253 -9.36 -7.06 -12.77
C GLU A 253 -9.15 -8.57 -12.54
N ALA A 254 -9.35 -9.03 -11.30
CA ALA A 254 -9.25 -10.46 -10.98
C ALA A 254 -10.37 -11.25 -11.65
N PHE A 255 -11.61 -10.75 -11.60
CA PHE A 255 -12.74 -11.37 -12.31
C PHE A 255 -12.54 -11.37 -13.82
N TYR A 256 -12.06 -10.27 -14.40
CA TYR A 256 -11.80 -10.21 -15.84
C TYR A 256 -10.74 -11.23 -16.25
N THR A 257 -9.61 -11.28 -15.53
CA THR A 257 -8.51 -12.20 -15.83
C THR A 257 -8.92 -13.67 -15.59
N LEU A 258 -9.78 -13.92 -14.59
CA LEU A 258 -10.39 -15.23 -14.35
C LEU A 258 -11.24 -15.65 -15.54
N GLY A 259 -12.10 -14.76 -16.06
CA GLY A 259 -12.86 -15.03 -17.27
C GLY A 259 -11.99 -15.38 -18.47
N VAL A 260 -10.86 -14.66 -18.67
CA VAL A 260 -9.89 -15.00 -19.72
C VAL A 260 -9.27 -16.39 -19.52
N ALA A 261 -8.90 -16.73 -18.28
CA ALA A 261 -8.35 -18.05 -17.97
C ALA A 261 -9.39 -19.17 -18.23
N GLN A 262 -10.64 -18.95 -17.84
CA GLN A 262 -11.74 -19.90 -18.05
C GLN A 262 -12.06 -20.08 -19.54
N VAL A 263 -11.99 -19.01 -20.36
CA VAL A 263 -12.10 -19.15 -21.83
C VAL A 263 -11.01 -20.07 -22.38
N ARG A 264 -9.75 -19.91 -21.94
CA ARG A 264 -8.65 -20.78 -22.37
C ARG A 264 -8.85 -22.23 -21.93
N ALA A 265 -9.50 -22.45 -20.80
CA ALA A 265 -9.83 -23.79 -20.30
C ALA A 265 -11.10 -24.39 -20.93
N GLY A 266 -11.77 -23.67 -21.86
CA GLY A 266 -13.03 -24.14 -22.48
C GLY A 266 -14.25 -24.02 -21.54
N LYS A 267 -14.12 -23.37 -20.38
CA LYS A 267 -15.16 -23.20 -19.36
C LYS A 267 -16.06 -21.99 -19.70
N LYS A 268 -16.80 -22.10 -20.81
CA LYS A 268 -17.57 -21.00 -21.44
C LYS A 268 -18.54 -20.33 -20.46
N GLN A 269 -19.35 -21.10 -19.74
CA GLN A 269 -20.39 -20.57 -18.85
C GLN A 269 -19.78 -19.86 -17.64
N GLU A 270 -18.74 -20.44 -17.03
CA GLU A 270 -18.01 -19.83 -15.92
C GLU A 270 -17.35 -18.51 -16.35
N ALA A 271 -16.76 -18.47 -17.56
CA ALA A 271 -16.14 -17.26 -18.11
C ALA A 271 -17.16 -16.13 -18.28
N ILE A 272 -18.37 -16.43 -18.78
CA ILE A 272 -19.45 -15.44 -18.90
C ILE A 272 -19.79 -14.85 -17.53
N GLN A 273 -19.94 -15.68 -16.49
CA GLN A 273 -20.21 -15.20 -15.14
C GLN A 273 -19.10 -14.32 -14.59
N SER A 274 -17.84 -14.72 -14.80
CA SER A 274 -16.68 -13.92 -14.37
C SER A 274 -16.64 -12.56 -15.08
N PHE A 275 -16.91 -12.50 -16.39
CA PHE A 275 -16.97 -11.22 -17.11
C PHE A 275 -18.16 -10.35 -16.70
N ILE A 276 -19.31 -10.93 -16.33
CA ILE A 276 -20.45 -10.17 -15.79
C ILE A 276 -20.05 -9.51 -14.45
N GLN A 277 -19.38 -10.24 -13.56
CA GLN A 277 -18.89 -9.68 -12.30
C GLN A 277 -17.87 -8.57 -12.55
N ALA A 278 -16.91 -8.80 -13.45
CA ALA A 278 -15.94 -7.78 -13.84
C ALA A 278 -16.61 -6.51 -14.37
N GLN A 279 -17.59 -6.66 -15.29
CA GLN A 279 -18.34 -5.54 -15.85
C GLN A 279 -19.05 -4.72 -14.77
N ALA A 280 -19.72 -5.40 -13.83
CA ALA A 280 -20.45 -4.75 -12.74
C ALA A 280 -19.49 -3.91 -11.87
N TYR A 281 -18.35 -4.49 -11.46
CA TYR A 281 -17.38 -3.79 -10.62
C TYR A 281 -16.65 -2.67 -11.37
N PHE A 282 -16.30 -2.84 -12.67
CA PHE A 282 -15.74 -1.76 -13.46
C PHE A 282 -16.73 -0.59 -13.62
N ASN A 283 -18.02 -0.86 -13.75
CA ASN A 283 -19.05 0.19 -13.77
C ASN A 283 -19.13 0.93 -12.42
N GLN A 284 -19.08 0.24 -11.30
CA GLN A 284 -19.02 0.87 -9.96
C GLN A 284 -17.79 1.75 -9.79
N GLN A 285 -16.66 1.32 -10.35
CA GLN A 285 -15.40 2.07 -10.35
C GLN A 285 -15.35 3.19 -11.41
N LYS A 286 -16.43 3.37 -12.18
CA LYS A 286 -16.53 4.31 -13.32
C LYS A 286 -15.48 4.06 -14.42
N ASN A 287 -15.00 2.83 -14.52
CA ASN A 287 -14.07 2.39 -15.56
C ASN A 287 -14.84 1.85 -16.77
N THR A 288 -15.42 2.77 -17.55
CA THR A 288 -16.31 2.46 -18.69
C THR A 288 -15.60 1.65 -19.78
N GLN A 289 -14.31 1.88 -20.00
CA GLN A 289 -13.53 1.15 -21.00
C GLN A 289 -13.48 -0.35 -20.71
N TRP A 290 -13.13 -0.73 -19.47
CA TRP A 290 -13.03 -2.13 -19.08
C TRP A 290 -14.41 -2.78 -18.89
N ALA A 291 -15.42 -2.01 -18.49
CA ALA A 291 -16.80 -2.49 -18.47
C ALA A 291 -17.27 -2.88 -19.88
N GLN A 292 -17.03 -2.03 -20.89
CA GLN A 292 -17.34 -2.33 -22.31
C GLN A 292 -16.50 -3.50 -22.83
N GLN A 293 -15.24 -3.61 -22.44
CA GLN A 293 -14.39 -4.74 -22.84
C GLN A 293 -14.94 -6.07 -22.28
N SER A 294 -15.42 -6.05 -21.03
CA SER A 294 -16.08 -7.21 -20.42
C SER A 294 -17.37 -7.59 -21.17
N ASP A 295 -18.19 -6.60 -21.52
CA ASP A 295 -19.38 -6.83 -22.32
C ASP A 295 -19.06 -7.47 -23.68
N ARG A 296 -18.06 -6.98 -24.40
CA ARG A 296 -17.62 -7.58 -25.67
C ARG A 296 -17.25 -9.05 -25.52
N GLN A 297 -16.58 -9.43 -24.43
CA GLN A 297 -16.25 -10.83 -24.17
C GLN A 297 -17.52 -11.67 -23.93
N ILE A 298 -18.47 -11.14 -23.18
CA ILE A 298 -19.77 -11.80 -22.92
C ILE A 298 -20.52 -12.05 -24.23
N GLN A 299 -20.66 -11.01 -25.06
CA GLN A 299 -21.36 -11.11 -26.36
C GLN A 299 -20.68 -12.12 -27.30
N LYS A 300 -19.34 -12.05 -27.38
CA LYS A 300 -18.55 -13.00 -28.18
C LYS A 300 -18.79 -14.45 -27.75
N LEU A 301 -18.83 -14.70 -26.44
CA LEU A 301 -19.07 -16.05 -25.91
C LEU A 301 -20.50 -16.50 -26.07
N ARG A 302 -21.52 -15.63 -26.08
CA ARG A 302 -22.91 -15.98 -26.28
C ARG A 302 -23.23 -16.32 -27.72
N ASN A 303 -22.57 -15.62 -28.68
CA ASN A 303 -22.87 -15.73 -30.12
C ASN A 303 -21.96 -16.73 -30.86
N GLY A 304 -20.92 -17.25 -30.25
CA GLY A 304 -20.03 -18.30 -30.76
C GLY A 304 -20.07 -19.55 -29.90
#